data_161d774b016d8399456bc775340fa6ea
#
_entry.id   161d774b016d8399456bc775340fa6ea
#
_cell.length_a   1.000
_cell.length_b   1.000
_cell.length_c   1.000
_cell.angle_alpha   90.00
_cell.angle_beta   90.00
_cell.angle_gamma   90.00
#
_symmetry.space_group_name_H-M   'P 1'
#
loop_
_entity.id
_entity.type
_entity.pdbx_description
1 polymer ?
#
loop_
_entity_poly.entity_id
_entity_poly.type
_entity_poly.pdbx_seq_one_letter_code
_entity_poly.pdbx_strand_id
1 'polypeptide(L)'
;MHGLLNASKIFKKHVTIVIGKITTCGGDSYCSMDKQCKKLILGIGNHLRSDDAAGSIVARKLKLLGFTSIDAEFMPENYIGVIRKHKPEKIIIVDTCTMALPPGSVRTIPLHKIHGGIVTTHSMPLSAVIQQLREITPKIMLIGIQPETIEVGDTVSEAVTNAINQIVTTISNGEEVNLPML
;
A
#
# COMPACT_ATOMS: atom_id res chain seq x y z
N MET A 1 -21.08 36.19 -40.72
CA MET A 1 -21.50 34.76 -40.83
C MET A 1 -20.25 33.91 -40.95
N HIS A 2 -19.75 33.36 -39.91
CA HIS A 2 -18.71 32.28 -39.85
C HIS A 2 -18.59 31.92 -38.42
N GLY A 3 -18.96 30.90 -38.02
CA GLY A 3 -18.66 29.52 -37.86
C GLY A 3 -17.82 29.33 -36.59
N LEU A 4 -18.53 29.28 -35.40
CA LEU A 4 -17.94 28.85 -34.12
C LEU A 4 -17.62 27.35 -34.24
N LEU A 5 -16.35 27.00 -34.48
CA LEU A 5 -15.82 25.64 -34.46
C LEU A 5 -15.67 25.17 -33.00
N ASN A 6 -16.39 24.15 -32.74
CA ASN A 6 -16.54 23.34 -31.56
C ASN A 6 -15.21 22.97 -30.86
N ALA A 7 -14.89 23.62 -29.75
CA ALA A 7 -13.78 23.28 -28.86
C ALA A 7 -14.03 22.03 -27.98
N SER A 8 -15.15 21.34 -28.19
CA SER A 8 -15.54 20.18 -27.36
C SER A 8 -15.05 18.82 -27.84
N LYS A 9 -14.26 18.75 -28.92
CA LYS A 9 -13.82 17.46 -29.50
C LYS A 9 -12.38 17.08 -29.24
N ILE A 10 -11.57 17.90 -28.58
CA ILE A 10 -10.12 17.60 -28.36
C ILE A 10 -9.83 16.98 -26.99
N PHE A 11 -10.78 16.99 -26.05
CA PHE A 11 -10.55 16.47 -24.69
C PHE A 11 -10.95 15.00 -24.48
N LYS A 12 -11.30 14.25 -25.55
CA LYS A 12 -11.84 12.87 -25.43
C LYS A 12 -10.87 11.76 -25.79
N LYS A 13 -9.56 12.01 -25.91
CA LYS A 13 -8.66 10.95 -26.44
C LYS A 13 -7.51 10.50 -25.54
N HIS A 14 -7.42 10.90 -24.26
CA HIS A 14 -6.33 10.43 -23.39
C HIS A 14 -6.73 10.13 -21.94
N VAL A 15 -7.94 9.65 -21.72
CA VAL A 15 -8.33 9.04 -20.45
C VAL A 15 -8.99 7.69 -20.74
N THR A 16 -8.22 6.75 -21.27
CA THR A 16 -8.55 5.35 -21.09
C THR A 16 -7.87 4.89 -19.80
N ILE A 17 -8.34 5.42 -18.67
CA ILE A 17 -8.13 4.79 -17.39
C ILE A 17 -9.00 3.55 -17.43
N VAL A 18 -8.38 2.39 -17.27
CA VAL A 18 -9.03 1.12 -17.03
C VAL A 18 -9.87 1.25 -15.77
N ILE A 19 -11.09 1.73 -15.93
CA ILE A 19 -12.10 1.66 -14.86
C ILE A 19 -12.60 0.23 -14.88
N GLY A 20 -11.96 -0.61 -14.06
CA GLY A 20 -12.52 -1.90 -13.70
C GLY A 20 -13.90 -1.66 -13.09
N LYS A 21 -14.95 -2.05 -13.83
CA LYS A 21 -16.36 -2.16 -13.44
C LYS A 21 -16.83 -1.26 -12.28
N ILE A 22 -17.22 -0.03 -12.62
CA ILE A 22 -18.18 0.70 -11.80
C ILE A 22 -19.53 0.00 -12.02
N THR A 23 -19.95 -0.82 -11.09
CA THR A 23 -21.34 -1.25 -10.99
C THR A 23 -22.09 -0.04 -10.43
N THR A 24 -22.75 0.72 -11.30
CA THR A 24 -23.72 1.75 -10.90
C THR A 24 -24.88 1.05 -10.22
N CYS A 25 -24.94 1.08 -8.90
CA CYS A 25 -26.17 0.82 -8.18
C CYS A 25 -27.05 2.06 -8.31
N GLY A 26 -28.02 2.00 -9.20
CA GLY A 26 -29.10 2.99 -9.22
C GLY A 26 -30.01 2.79 -8.02
N GLY A 27 -30.44 3.90 -7.41
CA GLY A 27 -31.48 3.91 -6.39
C GLY A 27 -30.97 4.22 -4.99
N ASP A 28 -31.59 5.22 -4.38
CA ASP A 28 -31.42 5.71 -3.03
C ASP A 28 -31.38 4.56 -2.00
N SER A 29 -30.17 4.16 -1.62
CA SER A 29 -29.96 3.27 -0.51
C SER A 29 -28.75 3.76 0.27
N TYR A 30 -28.97 4.22 1.48
CA TYR A 30 -27.95 4.34 2.50
C TYR A 30 -27.03 3.11 2.41
N CYS A 31 -25.80 3.34 1.98
CA CYS A 31 -24.80 2.26 1.95
C CYS A 31 -24.60 1.83 3.40
N SER A 32 -25.20 0.69 3.75
CA SER A 32 -25.09 0.09 5.08
C SER A 32 -23.61 -0.03 5.43
N MET A 33 -23.21 0.49 6.60
CA MET A 33 -21.85 0.49 7.14
C MET A 33 -21.30 -0.92 7.45
N ASP A 34 -21.95 -1.97 6.96
CA ASP A 34 -21.60 -3.39 7.19
C ASP A 34 -20.87 -4.08 6.03
N LYS A 35 -20.37 -3.33 5.01
CA LYS A 35 -19.51 -3.97 4.02
C LYS A 35 -18.14 -4.23 4.63
N GLN A 36 -17.95 -5.46 5.10
CA GLN A 36 -16.67 -5.99 5.54
C GLN A 36 -15.60 -5.68 4.48
N CYS A 37 -14.53 -5.01 4.90
CA CYS A 37 -13.40 -4.69 4.04
C CYS A 37 -12.67 -5.99 3.66
N LYS A 38 -12.71 -6.38 2.38
CA LYS A 38 -12.04 -7.61 1.94
C LYS A 38 -10.52 -7.53 2.09
N LYS A 39 -9.94 -6.38 1.75
CA LYS A 39 -8.49 -6.18 1.75
C LYS A 39 -8.18 -4.81 2.36
N LEU A 40 -7.29 -4.76 3.34
CA LEU A 40 -6.77 -3.54 3.94
C LEU A 40 -5.27 -3.46 3.71
N ILE A 41 -4.80 -2.31 3.23
CA ILE A 41 -3.39 -2.04 3.03
C ILE A 41 -2.90 -1.20 4.22
N LEU A 42 -1.82 -1.64 4.85
CA LEU A 42 -1.13 -0.94 5.93
C LEU A 42 0.27 -0.57 5.45
N GLY A 43 0.49 0.70 5.13
CA GLY A 43 1.82 1.19 4.76
C GLY A 43 2.54 1.73 5.98
N ILE A 44 3.77 1.28 6.16
CA ILE A 44 4.63 1.67 7.26
C ILE A 44 5.85 2.39 6.68
N GLY A 45 6.29 3.49 7.30
CA GLY A 45 7.47 4.21 6.84
C GLY A 45 7.62 5.57 7.50
N ASN A 46 8.84 6.11 7.45
CA ASN A 46 9.19 7.40 8.02
C ASN A 46 9.60 8.40 6.93
N HIS A 47 8.78 9.42 6.72
CA HIS A 47 9.02 10.46 5.69
C HIS A 47 10.28 11.32 5.92
N LEU A 48 10.89 11.26 7.10
CA LEU A 48 12.11 11.98 7.39
C LEU A 48 13.39 11.16 7.13
N ARG A 49 13.23 9.94 6.59
CA ARG A 49 14.33 8.98 6.42
C ARG A 49 14.37 8.38 5.01
N SER A 50 14.40 9.24 4.01
CA SER A 50 14.60 8.88 2.60
C SER A 50 13.71 7.68 2.17
N ASP A 51 14.29 6.56 1.76
CA ASP A 51 13.58 5.39 1.26
C ASP A 51 12.68 4.71 2.30
N ASP A 52 12.90 4.99 3.59
CA ASP A 52 12.05 4.49 4.67
C ASP A 52 10.59 4.99 4.55
N ALA A 53 10.33 6.02 3.76
CA ALA A 53 8.99 6.52 3.46
C ALA A 53 8.17 5.61 2.52
N ALA A 54 8.76 4.58 1.92
CA ALA A 54 8.17 3.86 0.79
C ALA A 54 6.80 3.24 1.10
N GLY A 55 6.64 2.55 2.23
CA GLY A 55 5.37 1.93 2.61
C GLY A 55 4.26 2.95 2.81
N SER A 56 4.55 4.08 3.49
CA SER A 56 3.63 5.21 3.66
C SER A 56 3.18 5.77 2.31
N ILE A 57 4.10 5.94 1.36
CA ILE A 57 3.80 6.46 0.03
C ILE A 57 2.90 5.49 -0.75
N VAL A 58 3.16 4.18 -0.68
CA VAL A 58 2.29 3.15 -1.29
C VAL A 58 0.88 3.25 -0.74
N ALA A 59 0.72 3.33 0.59
CA ALA A 59 -0.58 3.43 1.23
C ALA A 59 -1.34 4.68 0.78
N ARG A 60 -0.69 5.84 0.72
CA ARG A 60 -1.30 7.09 0.23
C ARG A 60 -1.75 6.99 -1.22
N LYS A 61 -0.92 6.43 -2.11
CA LYS A 61 -1.26 6.24 -3.53
C LYS A 61 -2.47 5.31 -3.68
N LEU A 62 -2.50 4.18 -2.97
CA LEU A 62 -3.61 3.23 -3.03
C LEU A 62 -4.90 3.82 -2.45
N LYS A 63 -4.81 4.66 -1.41
CA LYS A 63 -5.96 5.39 -0.87
C LYS A 63 -6.59 6.32 -1.92
N LEU A 64 -5.77 7.04 -2.69
CA LEU A 64 -6.25 7.89 -3.79
C LEU A 64 -6.93 7.09 -4.91
N LEU A 65 -6.57 5.82 -5.09
CA LEU A 65 -7.19 4.89 -6.03
C LEU A 65 -8.46 4.21 -5.46
N GLY A 66 -8.91 4.58 -4.25
CA GLY A 66 -10.13 4.07 -3.63
C GLY A 66 -9.97 2.78 -2.83
N PHE A 67 -8.74 2.33 -2.57
CA PHE A 67 -8.50 1.18 -1.70
C PHE A 67 -8.67 1.56 -0.22
N THR A 68 -9.10 0.59 0.60
CA THR A 68 -9.03 0.72 2.06
C THR A 68 -7.56 0.63 2.46
N SER A 69 -6.96 1.79 2.69
CA SER A 69 -5.53 1.91 2.96
C SER A 69 -5.27 2.88 4.12
N ILE A 70 -4.35 2.50 4.97
CA ILE A 70 -3.91 3.27 6.14
C ILE A 70 -2.42 3.55 5.99
N ASP A 71 -2.06 4.82 5.98
CA ASP A 71 -0.69 5.27 6.19
C ASP A 71 -0.45 5.29 7.71
N ALA A 72 0.33 4.34 8.18
CA ALA A 72 0.61 4.17 9.61
C ALA A 72 1.89 4.91 10.05
N GLU A 73 2.54 5.60 9.11
CA GLU A 73 3.81 6.24 9.37
C GLU A 73 4.80 5.26 10.02
N PHE A 74 5.55 5.68 11.03
CA PHE A 74 6.51 4.83 11.75
C PHE A 74 5.96 4.20 13.05
N MET A 75 4.64 4.34 13.31
CA MET A 75 3.98 3.88 14.53
C MET A 75 2.71 3.04 14.22
N PRO A 76 2.85 1.87 13.58
CA PRO A 76 1.71 1.06 13.13
C PRO A 76 0.83 0.57 14.28
N GLU A 77 1.37 0.44 15.49
CA GLU A 77 0.64 0.07 16.69
C GLU A 77 -0.52 1.02 17.04
N ASN A 78 -0.40 2.29 16.69
CA ASN A 78 -1.45 3.28 16.94
C ASN A 78 -2.71 3.05 16.11
N TYR A 79 -2.62 2.26 15.04
CA TYR A 79 -3.70 2.03 14.09
C TYR A 79 -4.44 0.70 14.28
N ILE A 80 -3.99 -0.17 15.21
CA ILE A 80 -4.62 -1.47 15.48
C ILE A 80 -6.12 -1.32 15.78
N GLY A 81 -6.51 -0.32 16.60
CA GLY A 81 -7.90 -0.05 16.90
C GLY A 81 -8.74 0.35 15.69
N VAL A 82 -8.15 1.13 14.76
CA VAL A 82 -8.78 1.54 13.51
C VAL A 82 -8.93 0.34 12.58
N ILE A 83 -7.87 -0.47 12.42
CA ILE A 83 -7.87 -1.68 11.60
C ILE A 83 -8.95 -2.66 12.08
N ARG A 84 -9.10 -2.84 13.39
CA ARG A 84 -10.12 -3.71 13.99
C ARG A 84 -11.55 -3.28 13.61
N LYS A 85 -11.82 -1.98 13.52
CA LYS A 85 -13.14 -1.46 13.09
C LYS A 85 -13.47 -1.77 11.63
N HIS A 86 -12.45 -1.86 10.76
CA HIS A 86 -12.64 -2.23 9.36
C HIS A 86 -12.96 -3.72 9.15
N LYS A 87 -12.70 -4.58 10.14
CA LYS A 87 -12.91 -6.04 10.07
C LYS A 87 -12.38 -6.65 8.75
N PRO A 88 -11.10 -6.43 8.39
CA PRO A 88 -10.57 -6.89 7.11
C PRO A 88 -10.47 -8.41 7.05
N GLU A 89 -10.74 -8.98 5.87
CA GLU A 89 -10.50 -10.40 5.61
C GLU A 89 -9.00 -10.70 5.38
N LYS A 90 -8.27 -9.71 4.85
CA LYS A 90 -6.83 -9.79 4.57
C LYS A 90 -6.16 -8.45 4.85
N ILE A 91 -4.99 -8.49 5.46
CA ILE A 91 -4.13 -7.31 5.64
C ILE A 91 -2.88 -7.48 4.78
N ILE A 92 -2.55 -6.46 3.98
CA ILE A 92 -1.28 -6.35 3.27
C ILE A 92 -0.49 -5.24 3.94
N ILE A 93 0.63 -5.61 4.54
CA ILE A 93 1.59 -4.68 5.12
C ILE A 93 2.63 -4.38 4.05
N VAL A 94 2.96 -3.11 3.85
CA VAL A 94 4.07 -2.67 2.99
C VAL A 94 5.04 -1.88 3.84
N ASP A 95 6.29 -2.29 3.84
CA ASP A 95 7.34 -1.70 4.67
C ASP A 95 8.69 -1.75 3.97
N THR A 96 9.59 -0.88 4.37
CA THR A 96 11.00 -0.92 3.96
C THR A 96 11.74 -1.92 4.81
N CYS A 97 12.42 -2.86 4.17
CA CYS A 97 13.11 -3.97 4.84
C CYS A 97 14.52 -4.18 4.27
N THR A 98 15.52 -4.25 5.12
CA THR A 98 16.87 -4.65 4.72
C THR A 98 16.90 -6.15 4.48
N MET A 99 17.07 -6.55 3.22
CA MET A 99 17.00 -7.93 2.76
C MET A 99 18.30 -8.43 2.12
N ALA A 100 19.36 -7.62 2.13
CA ALA A 100 20.62 -7.87 1.41
C ALA A 100 20.40 -8.11 -0.10
N LEU A 101 19.47 -7.37 -0.70
CA LEU A 101 19.16 -7.40 -2.12
C LEU A 101 19.51 -6.06 -2.78
N PRO A 102 19.58 -5.99 -4.12
CA PRO A 102 19.71 -4.70 -4.81
C PRO A 102 18.61 -3.72 -4.42
N PRO A 103 18.90 -2.40 -4.28
CA PRO A 103 17.90 -1.39 -3.99
C PRO A 103 16.68 -1.47 -4.90
N GLY A 104 15.50 -1.21 -4.37
CA GLY A 104 14.23 -1.31 -5.09
C GLY A 104 13.71 -2.75 -5.28
N SER A 105 14.44 -3.77 -4.81
CA SER A 105 13.93 -5.14 -4.83
C SER A 105 12.67 -5.28 -3.98
N VAL A 106 11.62 -5.90 -4.54
CA VAL A 106 10.34 -6.15 -3.86
C VAL A 106 10.20 -7.63 -3.59
N ARG A 107 9.87 -8.00 -2.35
CA ARG A 107 9.66 -9.40 -1.93
C ARG A 107 8.45 -9.54 -1.01
N THR A 108 7.74 -10.64 -1.14
CA THR A 108 6.86 -11.12 -0.07
C THR A 108 7.72 -11.79 1.01
N ILE A 109 7.56 -11.33 2.25
CA ILE A 109 8.37 -11.81 3.38
C ILE A 109 7.56 -12.81 4.19
N PRO A 110 8.03 -14.06 4.32
CA PRO A 110 7.42 -15.02 5.23
C PRO A 110 7.46 -14.52 6.66
N LEU A 111 6.30 -14.50 7.33
CA LEU A 111 6.18 -13.88 8.66
C LEU A 111 7.08 -14.54 9.74
N HIS A 112 7.48 -15.79 9.55
CA HIS A 112 8.42 -16.45 10.46
C HIS A 112 9.87 -15.96 10.33
N LYS A 113 10.24 -15.31 9.22
CA LYS A 113 11.58 -14.75 9.02
C LYS A 113 11.77 -13.39 9.71
N ILE A 114 10.70 -12.74 10.18
CA ILE A 114 10.77 -11.41 10.80
C ILE A 114 11.59 -11.42 12.11
N HIS A 115 11.67 -12.58 12.79
CA HIS A 115 12.47 -12.73 14.02
C HIS A 115 13.96 -12.99 13.77
N GLY A 116 14.38 -13.23 12.52
CA GLY A 116 15.70 -13.78 12.17
C GLY A 116 16.67 -12.82 11.48
N GLY A 117 16.51 -11.49 11.58
CA GLY A 117 17.50 -10.57 11.00
C GLY A 117 16.97 -9.55 9.99
N ILE A 118 15.67 -9.47 9.77
CA ILE A 118 15.08 -8.37 9.01
C ILE A 118 14.96 -7.20 9.97
N VAL A 119 15.78 -6.18 9.74
CA VAL A 119 15.79 -4.95 10.55
C VAL A 119 14.71 -4.01 10.00
N THR A 120 13.76 -3.66 10.85
CA THR A 120 12.78 -2.59 10.63
C THR A 120 13.14 -1.41 11.52
N THR A 121 12.88 -0.20 11.06
CA THR A 121 13.32 1.06 11.69
C THR A 121 12.36 1.56 12.78
N HIS A 122 11.39 0.74 13.21
CA HIS A 122 10.27 1.17 14.05
C HIS A 122 10.52 0.99 15.55
N SER A 123 9.83 1.78 16.37
CA SER A 123 9.94 1.75 17.84
C SER A 123 9.45 0.43 18.44
N MET A 124 8.41 -0.18 17.87
CA MET A 124 7.92 -1.50 18.24
C MET A 124 8.36 -2.53 17.20
N PRO A 125 8.86 -3.71 17.60
CA PRO A 125 9.16 -4.77 16.63
C PRO A 125 7.93 -5.12 15.78
N LEU A 126 8.09 -5.14 14.46
CA LEU A 126 6.99 -5.46 13.53
C LEU A 126 6.33 -6.81 13.85
N SER A 127 7.08 -7.76 14.43
CA SER A 127 6.55 -9.03 14.92
C SER A 127 5.45 -8.87 15.98
N ALA A 128 5.60 -7.92 16.90
CA ALA A 128 4.59 -7.63 17.93
C ALA A 128 3.33 -7.02 17.32
N VAL A 129 3.50 -6.12 16.34
CA VAL A 129 2.37 -5.55 15.58
C VAL A 129 1.62 -6.67 14.83
N ILE A 130 2.34 -7.54 14.13
CA ILE A 130 1.74 -8.67 13.41
C ILE A 130 1.00 -9.61 14.36
N GLN A 131 1.51 -9.86 15.56
CA GLN A 131 0.81 -10.68 16.54
C GLN A 131 -0.56 -10.08 16.90
N GLN A 132 -0.65 -8.78 17.13
CA GLN A 132 -1.91 -8.08 17.38
C GLN A 132 -2.85 -8.10 16.18
N LEU A 133 -2.31 -7.94 14.96
CA LEU A 133 -3.10 -8.01 13.72
C LEU A 133 -3.66 -9.41 13.47
N ARG A 134 -2.98 -10.48 13.91
CA ARG A 134 -3.48 -11.87 13.83
C ARG A 134 -4.74 -12.11 14.66
N GLU A 135 -4.97 -11.32 15.71
CA GLU A 135 -6.24 -11.36 16.46
C GLU A 135 -7.43 -10.83 15.64
N ILE A 136 -7.16 -10.04 14.59
CA ILE A 136 -8.17 -9.45 13.71
C ILE A 136 -8.41 -10.36 12.51
N THR A 137 -7.35 -10.83 11.85
CA THR A 137 -7.39 -11.75 10.72
C THR A 137 -6.13 -12.60 10.62
N PRO A 138 -6.24 -13.92 10.33
CA PRO A 138 -5.06 -14.75 10.10
C PRO A 138 -4.39 -14.50 8.74
N LYS A 139 -5.07 -13.82 7.81
CA LYS A 139 -4.58 -13.60 6.45
C LYS A 139 -3.76 -12.30 6.39
N ILE A 140 -2.48 -12.38 6.77
CA ILE A 140 -1.54 -11.26 6.73
C ILE A 140 -0.46 -11.57 5.71
N MET A 141 -0.15 -10.59 4.85
CA MET A 141 0.95 -10.61 3.89
C MET A 141 1.86 -9.41 4.18
N LEU A 142 3.16 -9.63 4.22
CA LEU A 142 4.16 -8.57 4.32
C LEU A 142 4.89 -8.46 2.98
N ILE A 143 4.91 -7.27 2.43
CA ILE A 143 5.67 -6.88 1.24
C ILE A 143 6.80 -5.99 1.72
N GLY A 144 8.03 -6.43 1.52
CA GLY A 144 9.25 -5.68 1.83
C GLY A 144 9.83 -5.02 0.58
N ILE A 145 10.34 -3.81 0.76
CA ILE A 145 11.08 -3.05 -0.24
C ILE A 145 12.51 -2.89 0.26
N GLN A 146 13.51 -3.32 -0.54
CA GLN A 146 14.91 -3.06 -0.21
C GLN A 146 15.25 -1.58 -0.41
N PRO A 147 15.65 -0.85 0.64
CA PRO A 147 16.08 0.54 0.49
C PRO A 147 17.47 0.64 -0.15
N GLU A 148 17.77 1.77 -0.76
CA GLU A 148 19.12 2.22 -1.08
C GLU A 148 19.75 2.91 0.13
N THR A 149 18.99 3.80 0.77
CA THR A 149 19.39 4.53 1.97
C THR A 149 18.19 4.75 2.91
N ILE A 150 18.46 4.74 4.21
CA ILE A 150 17.49 5.11 5.26
C ILE A 150 18.04 6.24 6.14
N GLU A 151 19.00 6.99 5.63
CA GLU A 151 19.53 8.18 6.29
C GLU A 151 18.47 9.29 6.36
N VAL A 152 18.70 10.25 7.24
CA VAL A 152 17.82 11.43 7.35
C VAL A 152 17.79 12.17 6.02
N GLY A 153 16.60 12.36 5.48
CA GLY A 153 16.37 13.01 4.20
C GLY A 153 14.91 12.89 3.77
N ASP A 154 14.51 13.70 2.81
CA ASP A 154 13.14 13.77 2.29
C ASP A 154 13.02 13.20 0.86
N THR A 155 14.13 12.72 0.30
CA THR A 155 14.18 12.25 -1.08
C THR A 155 14.21 10.72 -1.12
N VAL A 156 13.26 10.12 -1.83
CA VAL A 156 13.23 8.69 -2.11
C VAL A 156 14.06 8.40 -3.36
N SER A 157 14.90 7.37 -3.31
CA SER A 157 15.73 6.96 -4.45
C SER A 157 14.88 6.55 -5.66
N GLU A 158 15.47 6.63 -6.86
CA GLU A 158 14.81 6.23 -8.10
C GLU A 158 14.44 4.74 -8.08
N ALA A 159 15.33 3.89 -7.57
CA ALA A 159 15.09 2.46 -7.46
C ALA A 159 13.86 2.14 -6.60
N VAL A 160 13.73 2.80 -5.44
CA VAL A 160 12.59 2.62 -4.54
C VAL A 160 11.33 3.30 -5.09
N THR A 161 11.45 4.43 -5.78
CA THR A 161 10.31 5.07 -6.48
C THR A 161 9.71 4.13 -7.53
N ASN A 162 10.54 3.42 -8.29
CA ASN A 162 10.10 2.42 -9.25
C ASN A 162 9.42 1.23 -8.55
N ALA A 163 9.96 0.76 -7.43
CA ALA A 163 9.37 -0.29 -6.60
C ALA A 163 7.99 0.11 -6.05
N ILE A 164 7.83 1.34 -5.56
CA ILE A 164 6.55 1.89 -5.12
C ILE A 164 5.50 1.81 -6.26
N ASN A 165 5.85 2.26 -7.46
CA ASN A 165 4.94 2.24 -8.60
C ASN A 165 4.58 0.80 -9.02
N GLN A 166 5.55 -0.12 -8.99
CA GLN A 166 5.33 -1.54 -9.22
C GLN A 166 4.32 -2.12 -8.22
N ILE A 167 4.52 -1.88 -6.91
CA ILE A 167 3.62 -2.40 -5.86
C ILE A 167 2.21 -1.84 -6.01
N VAL A 168 2.08 -0.53 -6.26
CA VAL A 168 0.77 0.11 -6.48
C VAL A 168 0.04 -0.55 -7.65
N THR A 169 0.71 -0.76 -8.77
CA THR A 169 0.15 -1.45 -9.95
C THR A 169 -0.24 -2.89 -9.63
N THR A 170 0.66 -3.65 -9.00
CA THR A 170 0.46 -5.06 -8.63
C THR A 170 -0.76 -5.24 -7.71
N ILE A 171 -0.88 -4.40 -6.67
CA ILE A 171 -2.02 -4.45 -5.74
C ILE A 171 -3.31 -4.02 -6.44
N SER A 172 -3.25 -3.00 -7.30
CA SER A 172 -4.43 -2.51 -8.03
C SER A 172 -4.99 -3.56 -8.99
N ASN A 173 -4.12 -4.39 -9.57
CA ASN A 173 -4.51 -5.51 -10.43
C ASN A 173 -4.93 -6.78 -9.65
N GLY A 174 -4.69 -6.83 -8.33
CA GLY A 174 -4.94 -8.03 -7.51
C GLY A 174 -3.87 -9.10 -7.67
N GLU A 175 -2.67 -8.74 -8.13
CA GLU A 175 -1.57 -9.65 -8.48
C GLU A 175 -0.51 -9.78 -7.38
N GLU A 176 -0.76 -9.24 -6.17
CA GLU A 176 0.21 -9.23 -5.06
C GLU A 176 0.67 -10.64 -4.64
N VAL A 177 -0.11 -11.68 -4.95
CA VAL A 177 0.26 -13.08 -4.67
C VAL A 177 1.39 -13.60 -5.57
N ASN A 178 1.62 -12.92 -6.71
CA ASN A 178 2.63 -13.29 -7.69
C ASN A 178 4.00 -12.65 -7.39
N LEU A 179 4.10 -11.81 -6.35
CA LEU A 179 5.38 -11.23 -5.95
C LEU A 179 6.35 -12.32 -5.51
N PRO A 180 7.65 -12.23 -5.89
CA PRO A 180 8.63 -13.22 -5.49
C PRO A 180 8.79 -13.23 -3.96
N MET A 181 8.96 -14.43 -3.41
CA MET A 181 9.18 -14.63 -1.97
C MET A 181 10.68 -14.47 -1.63
N LEU A 182 10.96 -13.94 -0.42
CA LEU A 182 12.31 -13.83 0.13
C LEU A 182 12.83 -15.17 0.61
#